data_2228438c99d9d1246bf31c771bc42261
#
_entry.id   2228438c99d9d1246bf31c771bc42261
#
_cell.length_a   1.000
_cell.length_b   1.000
_cell.length_c   1.000
_cell.angle_alpha   90.00
_cell.angle_beta   90.00
_cell.angle_gamma   90.00
#
_symmetry.space_group_name_H-M   'P 1'
#
loop_
_entity.id
_entity.type
_entity.pdbx_description
1 polymer ?
#
loop_
_entity_poly.entity_id
_entity_poly.type
_entity_poly.pdbx_seq_one_letter_code
_entity_poly.pdbx_strand_id
1 'polypeptide(L)'
;MNTLQRITSILLISEALVLSSTLYSKAFFINAQIAYLSSLFVIIGASLAYKKMVITKVDSETYEDDRDLLDTIEDPHGLYDDEPINEAPPEELDLKTIVKEEKSKIKTFSVSSIKHGVRGSVSMYRIVPYIFLVLGFIALKNNNILDLNVYLPSLLIGIVVGSFVSKEIAH
;
A
#
# COMPACT_ATOMS: atom_id res chain seq x y z
N MET A 1 17.43 19.66 -16.16
CA MET A 1 17.65 18.23 -15.97
C MET A 1 16.29 17.59 -15.83
N ASN A 2 15.94 16.63 -16.69
CA ASN A 2 14.61 16.01 -16.65
C ASN A 2 14.46 15.15 -15.39
N THR A 3 13.23 14.98 -14.90
CA THR A 3 12.91 14.15 -13.72
C THR A 3 13.56 12.77 -13.81
N LEU A 4 13.49 12.13 -14.98
CA LEU A 4 14.11 10.83 -15.24
C LEU A 4 15.65 10.85 -15.01
N GLN A 5 16.33 11.90 -15.48
CA GLN A 5 17.79 12.05 -15.29
C GLN A 5 18.16 12.22 -13.82
N ARG A 6 17.33 12.93 -13.03
CA ARG A 6 17.54 13.10 -11.59
C ARG A 6 17.40 11.75 -10.86
N ILE A 7 16.33 11.02 -11.14
CA ILE A 7 16.10 9.69 -10.58
C ILE A 7 17.26 8.75 -10.89
N THR A 8 17.67 8.71 -12.17
CA THR A 8 18.78 7.84 -12.61
C THR A 8 20.08 8.23 -11.95
N SER A 9 20.38 9.53 -11.82
CA SER A 9 21.59 9.99 -11.14
C SER A 9 21.61 9.64 -9.66
N ILE A 10 20.50 9.79 -8.94
CA ILE A 10 20.39 9.44 -7.52
C ILE A 10 20.63 7.94 -7.34
N LEU A 11 19.99 7.11 -8.18
CA LEU A 11 20.15 5.66 -8.12
C LEU A 11 21.57 5.22 -8.45
N LEU A 12 22.19 5.79 -9.49
CA LEU A 12 23.58 5.44 -9.88
C LEU A 12 24.59 5.82 -8.79
N ILE A 13 24.45 6.99 -8.19
CA ILE A 13 25.36 7.45 -7.13
C ILE A 13 25.23 6.56 -5.89
N SER A 14 24.00 6.26 -5.48
CA SER A 14 23.76 5.42 -4.31
C SER A 14 24.20 3.97 -4.54
N GLU A 15 23.97 3.43 -5.74
CA GLU A 15 24.43 2.08 -6.11
C GLU A 15 25.95 2.00 -6.16
N ALA A 16 26.63 3.01 -6.71
CA ALA A 16 28.09 3.09 -6.71
C ALA A 16 28.66 3.10 -5.28
N LEU A 17 27.99 3.75 -4.35
CA LEU A 17 28.36 3.75 -2.94
C LEU A 17 28.20 2.36 -2.33
N VAL A 18 27.09 1.66 -2.59
CA VAL A 18 26.90 0.28 -2.12
C VAL A 18 27.90 -0.67 -2.79
N LEU A 19 28.18 -0.53 -4.08
CA LEU A 19 29.19 -1.30 -4.80
C LEU A 19 30.60 -1.12 -4.21
N SER A 20 30.94 0.06 -3.70
CA SER A 20 32.23 0.28 -3.05
C SER A 20 32.44 -0.62 -1.82
N SER A 21 31.35 -1.10 -1.22
CA SER A 21 31.41 -2.05 -0.10
C SER A 21 32.02 -3.42 -0.46
N THR A 22 32.10 -3.76 -1.76
CA THR A 22 32.80 -4.97 -2.23
C THR A 22 34.28 -4.98 -1.85
N LEU A 23 34.89 -3.79 -1.71
CA LEU A 23 36.28 -3.63 -1.33
C LEU A 23 36.57 -4.11 0.11
N TYR A 24 35.54 -4.17 0.94
CA TYR A 24 35.68 -4.59 2.33
C TYR A 24 35.58 -6.12 2.46
N SER A 25 34.46 -6.72 2.06
CA SER A 25 34.28 -8.16 1.99
C SER A 25 33.06 -8.55 1.16
N LYS A 26 33.07 -9.77 0.61
CA LYS A 26 31.94 -10.31 -0.14
C LYS A 26 30.70 -10.45 0.73
N ALA A 27 30.82 -10.87 1.99
CA ALA A 27 29.69 -10.98 2.91
C ALA A 27 29.11 -9.62 3.25
N PHE A 28 29.96 -8.62 3.48
CA PHE A 28 29.54 -7.23 3.71
C PHE A 28 28.73 -6.70 2.52
N PHE A 29 29.24 -6.86 1.31
CA PHE A 29 28.57 -6.43 0.09
C PHE A 29 27.19 -7.09 -0.07
N ILE A 30 27.09 -8.41 0.10
CA ILE A 30 25.81 -9.13 -0.07
C ILE A 30 24.77 -8.63 0.94
N ASN A 31 25.14 -8.40 2.21
CA ASN A 31 24.24 -7.83 3.22
C ASN A 31 23.81 -6.42 2.83
N ALA A 32 24.75 -5.57 2.46
CA ALA A 32 24.47 -4.20 2.07
C ALA A 32 23.55 -4.13 0.84
N GLN A 33 23.85 -4.92 -0.18
CA GLN A 33 23.10 -4.92 -1.44
C GLN A 33 21.66 -5.41 -1.26
N ILE A 34 21.46 -6.53 -0.57
CA ILE A 34 20.12 -7.08 -0.33
C ILE A 34 19.30 -6.13 0.52
N ALA A 35 19.87 -5.57 1.58
CA ALA A 35 19.16 -4.60 2.44
C ALA A 35 18.78 -3.33 1.68
N TYR A 36 19.73 -2.75 0.94
CA TYR A 36 19.54 -1.54 0.15
C TYR A 36 18.43 -1.72 -0.91
N LEU A 37 18.56 -2.76 -1.75
CA LEU A 37 17.57 -3.01 -2.81
C LEU A 37 16.18 -3.33 -2.24
N SER A 38 16.10 -4.12 -1.17
CA SER A 38 14.83 -4.48 -0.55
C SER A 38 14.08 -3.25 -0.04
N SER A 39 14.78 -2.38 0.69
CA SER A 39 14.17 -1.16 1.24
C SER A 39 13.80 -0.16 0.15
N LEU A 40 14.64 -0.01 -0.86
CA LEU A 40 14.38 0.85 -2.01
C LEU A 40 13.12 0.39 -2.76
N PHE A 41 12.97 -0.90 -3.02
CA PHE A 41 11.76 -1.46 -3.66
C PHE A 41 10.51 -1.26 -2.82
N VAL A 42 10.59 -1.39 -1.50
CA VAL A 42 9.44 -1.16 -0.61
C VAL A 42 8.96 0.29 -0.70
N ILE A 43 9.86 1.25 -0.66
CA ILE A 43 9.49 2.68 -0.72
C ILE A 43 8.94 3.05 -2.11
N ILE A 44 9.62 2.64 -3.18
CA ILE A 44 9.15 2.92 -4.56
C ILE A 44 7.82 2.21 -4.81
N GLY A 45 7.68 0.95 -4.42
CA GLY A 45 6.44 0.19 -4.56
C GLY A 45 5.27 0.81 -3.80
N ALA A 46 5.51 1.30 -2.58
CA ALA A 46 4.52 2.03 -1.80
C ALA A 46 4.10 3.35 -2.47
N SER A 47 5.06 4.10 -3.02
CA SER A 47 4.81 5.34 -3.75
C SER A 47 3.96 5.12 -5.01
N LEU A 48 4.31 4.12 -5.82
CA LEU A 48 3.55 3.76 -7.02
C LEU A 48 2.14 3.29 -6.69
N ALA A 49 1.98 2.50 -5.62
CA ALA A 49 0.67 2.06 -5.15
C ALA A 49 -0.19 3.25 -4.73
N TYR A 50 0.38 4.20 -4.00
CA TYR A 50 -0.31 5.42 -3.58
C TYR A 50 -0.73 6.28 -4.78
N LYS A 51 0.20 6.53 -5.71
CA LYS A 51 -0.08 7.29 -6.94
C LYS A 51 -1.24 6.67 -7.73
N LYS A 52 -1.22 5.34 -7.91
CA LYS A 52 -2.31 4.63 -8.59
C LYS A 52 -3.65 4.75 -7.85
N MET A 53 -3.63 4.67 -6.52
CA MET A 53 -4.84 4.80 -5.70
C MET A 53 -5.44 6.22 -5.81
N VAL A 54 -4.61 7.26 -5.77
CA VAL A 54 -5.05 8.65 -5.91
C VAL A 54 -5.66 8.88 -7.30
N ILE A 55 -4.99 8.46 -8.38
CA ILE A 55 -5.51 8.60 -9.75
C ILE A 55 -6.87 7.89 -9.87
N THR A 56 -6.98 6.65 -9.38
CA THR A 56 -8.24 5.90 -9.46
C THR A 56 -9.38 6.58 -8.69
N LYS A 57 -9.07 7.24 -7.55
CA LYS A 57 -10.09 8.00 -6.81
C LYS A 57 -10.52 9.26 -7.56
N VAL A 58 -9.56 10.03 -8.06
CA VAL A 58 -9.85 11.24 -8.85
C VAL A 58 -10.70 10.88 -10.08
N ASP A 59 -10.37 9.80 -10.78
CA ASP A 59 -11.17 9.34 -11.93
C ASP A 59 -12.57 8.86 -11.53
N SER A 60 -12.74 8.34 -10.31
CA SER A 60 -14.04 7.90 -9.81
C SER A 60 -14.90 9.04 -9.25
N GLU A 61 -14.28 10.11 -8.75
CA GLU A 61 -14.98 11.33 -8.31
C GLU A 61 -15.45 12.21 -9.48
N THR A 62 -15.05 11.89 -10.73
CA THR A 62 -15.59 12.50 -11.95
C THR A 62 -16.97 11.92 -12.31
N TYR A 63 -17.48 10.93 -11.59
CA TYR A 63 -18.90 10.62 -11.61
C TYR A 63 -19.65 11.78 -10.95
N GLU A 64 -20.39 12.53 -11.78
CA GLU A 64 -21.31 13.57 -11.36
C GLU A 64 -22.16 13.00 -10.22
N ASP A 65 -21.99 13.56 -9.03
CA ASP A 65 -22.91 13.34 -7.93
C ASP A 65 -24.19 14.07 -8.37
N ASP A 66 -25.17 13.32 -8.89
CA ASP A 66 -26.47 13.83 -9.36
C ASP A 66 -27.29 14.43 -8.20
N ARG A 67 -26.74 14.38 -6.97
CA ARG A 67 -27.35 15.00 -5.80
C ARG A 67 -27.16 16.50 -5.85
N ASP A 68 -28.23 17.24 -5.66
CA ASP A 68 -28.18 18.68 -5.52
C ASP A 68 -27.28 19.07 -4.34
N LEU A 69 -26.55 20.19 -4.47
CA LEU A 69 -25.69 20.71 -3.39
C LEU A 69 -26.45 20.91 -2.08
N LEU A 70 -27.77 21.17 -2.14
CA LEU A 70 -28.64 21.27 -0.97
C LEU A 70 -28.85 19.92 -0.30
N ASP A 71 -29.07 18.85 -1.05
CA ASP A 71 -29.24 17.48 -0.52
C ASP A 71 -27.93 17.00 0.17
N THR A 72 -26.78 17.38 -0.36
CA THR A 72 -25.48 17.07 0.23
C THR A 72 -25.24 17.82 1.55
N ILE A 73 -25.82 19.03 1.71
CA ILE A 73 -25.74 19.81 2.96
C ILE A 73 -26.73 19.29 4.00
N GLU A 74 -27.94 18.92 3.58
CA GLU A 74 -28.99 18.41 4.48
C GLU A 74 -28.70 16.98 4.95
N ASP A 75 -28.14 16.12 4.08
CA ASP A 75 -27.74 14.75 4.44
C ASP A 75 -26.34 14.39 3.96
N PRO A 76 -25.28 14.90 4.60
CA PRO A 76 -23.90 14.62 4.22
C PRO A 76 -23.50 13.14 4.36
N HIS A 77 -24.34 12.32 4.98
CA HIS A 77 -24.07 10.90 5.22
C HIS A 77 -25.08 9.95 4.57
N GLY A 78 -26.08 10.49 3.81
CA GLY A 78 -27.12 9.67 3.18
C GLY A 78 -28.01 8.96 4.20
N LEU A 79 -28.29 9.60 5.35
CA LEU A 79 -29.08 9.01 6.43
C LEU A 79 -30.59 9.05 6.15
N TYR A 80 -31.02 9.90 5.21
CA TYR A 80 -32.39 10.04 4.79
C TYR A 80 -32.72 9.25 3.53
N ASP A 81 -31.78 8.53 2.94
CA ASP A 81 -32.08 7.55 1.90
C ASP A 81 -32.88 6.41 2.56
N ASP A 82 -34.19 6.63 2.60
CA ASP A 82 -35.17 5.77 3.23
C ASP A 82 -35.23 4.39 2.56
N GLU A 83 -34.45 3.43 3.10
CA GLU A 83 -34.98 2.08 3.12
C GLU A 83 -36.26 2.14 4.00
N PRO A 84 -37.41 1.71 3.52
CA PRO A 84 -38.64 1.81 4.31
C PRO A 84 -38.43 1.09 5.64
N ILE A 85 -38.37 1.88 6.73
CA ILE A 85 -38.34 1.35 8.08
C ILE A 85 -39.60 0.51 8.21
N ASN A 86 -39.47 -0.74 8.56
CA ASN A 86 -40.58 -1.63 8.75
C ASN A 86 -41.39 -1.15 9.96
N GLU A 87 -42.42 -0.34 9.70
CA GLU A 87 -43.31 0.28 10.70
C GLU A 87 -44.29 -0.72 11.33
N ALA A 88 -44.11 -2.03 11.12
CA ALA A 88 -44.94 -3.04 11.72
C ALA A 88 -44.89 -2.96 13.26
N PRO A 89 -46.03 -3.10 13.95
CA PRO A 89 -46.03 -3.07 15.42
C PRO A 89 -45.10 -4.18 16.00
N PRO A 90 -44.47 -3.90 17.15
CA PRO A 90 -43.42 -4.80 17.73
C PRO A 90 -43.88 -6.25 17.97
N GLU A 91 -45.18 -6.50 18.02
CA GLU A 91 -45.81 -7.79 18.24
C GLU A 91 -45.83 -8.68 16.97
N GLU A 92 -45.73 -8.07 15.77
CA GLU A 92 -45.68 -8.77 14.48
C GLU A 92 -44.23 -8.92 13.94
N LEU A 93 -43.27 -8.28 14.58
CA LEU A 93 -41.88 -8.34 14.18
C LEU A 93 -41.22 -9.65 14.66
N ASP A 94 -41.04 -10.61 13.74
CA ASP A 94 -40.23 -11.78 14.01
C ASP A 94 -38.74 -11.38 13.99
N LEU A 95 -38.26 -10.94 15.17
CA LEU A 95 -36.88 -10.50 15.39
C LEU A 95 -35.84 -11.53 14.94
N LYS A 96 -36.19 -12.85 14.95
CA LYS A 96 -35.28 -13.90 14.49
C LYS A 96 -35.08 -13.89 12.99
N THR A 97 -36.16 -13.59 12.25
CA THR A 97 -36.15 -13.51 10.80
C THR A 97 -35.41 -12.24 10.36
N ILE A 98 -35.70 -11.10 10.97
CA ILE A 98 -35.03 -9.82 10.72
C ILE A 98 -33.53 -9.92 11.02
N VAL A 99 -33.13 -10.44 12.17
CA VAL A 99 -31.71 -10.63 12.52
C VAL A 99 -31.01 -11.61 11.57
N LYS A 100 -31.73 -12.62 11.04
CA LYS A 100 -31.19 -13.56 10.08
C LYS A 100 -31.01 -12.92 8.69
N GLU A 101 -31.95 -12.08 8.28
CA GLU A 101 -31.88 -11.30 7.04
C GLU A 101 -30.77 -10.26 7.11
N GLU A 102 -30.69 -9.49 8.18
CA GLU A 102 -29.62 -8.52 8.39
C GLU A 102 -28.25 -9.19 8.48
N LYS A 103 -28.12 -10.33 9.18
CA LYS A 103 -26.90 -11.13 9.16
C LYS A 103 -26.54 -11.68 7.78
N SER A 104 -27.52 -11.93 6.92
CA SER A 104 -27.27 -12.37 5.54
C SER A 104 -26.82 -11.21 4.65
N LYS A 105 -27.33 -10.00 4.91
CA LYS A 105 -26.92 -8.75 4.24
C LYS A 105 -25.51 -8.35 4.68
N ILE A 106 -25.20 -8.47 5.97
CA ILE A 106 -23.83 -8.29 6.52
C ILE A 106 -22.99 -9.55 6.18
N LYS A 107 -22.67 -9.73 4.92
CA LYS A 107 -21.64 -10.69 4.51
C LYS A 107 -20.28 -10.13 4.93
N THR A 108 -19.98 -10.23 6.21
CA THR A 108 -18.77 -9.70 6.86
C THR A 108 -17.48 -10.27 6.23
N PHE A 109 -17.59 -11.39 5.51
CA PHE A 109 -16.49 -12.02 4.76
C PHE A 109 -16.97 -12.53 3.40
N SER A 110 -17.60 -11.69 2.61
CA SER A 110 -17.81 -12.03 1.20
C SER A 110 -16.49 -11.87 0.45
N VAL A 111 -16.12 -12.85 -0.36
CA VAL A 111 -14.97 -12.78 -1.25
C VAL A 111 -15.05 -11.53 -2.16
N SER A 112 -16.25 -11.06 -2.49
CA SER A 112 -16.46 -9.81 -3.22
C SER A 112 -16.15 -8.58 -2.38
N SER A 113 -16.54 -8.55 -1.09
CA SER A 113 -16.22 -7.43 -0.18
C SER A 113 -14.72 -7.38 0.11
N ILE A 114 -14.06 -8.53 0.28
CA ILE A 114 -12.62 -8.64 0.35
C ILE A 114 -12.01 -8.16 -0.96
N LYS A 115 -12.54 -8.53 -2.13
CA LYS A 115 -12.04 -8.13 -3.43
C LYS A 115 -12.16 -6.62 -3.69
N HIS A 116 -13.16 -5.94 -3.13
CA HIS A 116 -13.34 -4.48 -3.24
C HIS A 116 -12.54 -3.72 -2.17
N GLY A 117 -12.55 -4.17 -0.92
CA GLY A 117 -11.75 -3.57 0.17
C GLY A 117 -10.25 -3.80 0.01
N VAL A 118 -9.86 -4.99 -0.45
CA VAL A 118 -8.47 -5.37 -0.70
C VAL A 118 -7.92 -4.71 -1.98
N ARG A 119 -8.74 -4.39 -2.98
CA ARG A 119 -8.30 -3.65 -4.18
C ARG A 119 -7.70 -2.28 -3.87
N GLY A 120 -8.18 -1.59 -2.83
CA GLY A 120 -7.61 -0.30 -2.42
C GLY A 120 -6.41 -0.44 -1.46
N SER A 121 -6.43 -1.46 -0.60
CA SER A 121 -5.49 -1.60 0.51
C SER A 121 -4.28 -2.50 0.19
N VAL A 122 -4.49 -3.52 -0.62
CA VAL A 122 -3.48 -4.55 -0.94
C VAL A 122 -3.12 -4.46 -2.42
N SER A 123 -2.40 -3.42 -2.78
CA SER A 123 -1.82 -3.32 -4.11
C SER A 123 -0.67 -4.32 -4.24
N MET A 124 -0.62 -5.06 -5.34
CA MET A 124 0.51 -5.94 -5.67
C MET A 124 1.85 -5.19 -5.63
N TYR A 125 1.84 -3.90 -5.92
CA TYR A 125 3.02 -3.02 -5.82
C TYR A 125 3.57 -2.89 -4.39
N ARG A 126 2.78 -3.19 -3.35
CA ARG A 126 3.25 -3.22 -1.96
C ARG A 126 3.66 -4.61 -1.52
N ILE A 127 2.86 -5.63 -1.86
CA ILE A 127 3.11 -7.01 -1.41
C ILE A 127 4.41 -7.56 -1.96
N VAL A 128 4.65 -7.41 -3.27
CA VAL A 128 5.84 -7.97 -3.92
C VAL A 128 7.15 -7.46 -3.30
N PRO A 129 7.34 -6.14 -3.07
CA PRO A 129 8.52 -5.64 -2.38
C PRO A 129 8.68 -6.16 -0.95
N TYR A 130 7.59 -6.30 -0.18
CA TYR A 130 7.67 -6.86 1.18
C TYR A 130 8.08 -8.34 1.17
N ILE A 131 7.53 -9.13 0.23
CA ILE A 131 7.97 -10.53 0.06
C ILE A 131 9.45 -10.59 -0.26
N PHE A 132 9.95 -9.73 -1.15
CA PHE A 132 11.37 -9.66 -1.50
C PHE A 132 12.24 -9.31 -0.29
N LEU A 133 11.84 -8.35 0.54
CA LEU A 133 12.54 -7.99 1.76
C LEU A 133 12.62 -9.16 2.74
N VAL A 134 11.50 -9.85 2.98
CA VAL A 134 11.43 -10.99 3.90
C VAL A 134 12.26 -12.16 3.38
N LEU A 135 12.15 -12.50 2.10
CA LEU A 135 12.92 -13.57 1.48
C LEU A 135 14.42 -13.27 1.47
N GLY A 136 14.81 -12.02 1.19
CA GLY A 136 16.21 -11.58 1.24
C GLY A 136 16.81 -11.75 2.64
N PHE A 137 16.07 -11.33 3.67
CA PHE A 137 16.47 -11.51 5.06
C PHE A 137 16.62 -13.00 5.44
N ILE A 138 15.60 -13.82 5.08
CA ILE A 138 15.62 -15.25 5.34
C ILE A 138 16.81 -15.93 4.61
N ALA A 139 17.06 -15.56 3.37
CA ALA A 139 18.16 -16.10 2.59
C ALA A 139 19.52 -15.80 3.24
N LEU A 140 19.77 -14.57 3.71
CA LEU A 140 20.98 -14.20 4.43
C LEU A 140 21.13 -14.98 5.73
N LYS A 141 20.03 -15.11 6.49
CA LYS A 141 20.02 -15.87 7.75
C LYS A 141 20.29 -17.36 7.53
N ASN A 142 19.64 -17.96 6.54
CA ASN A 142 19.76 -19.39 6.25
C ASN A 142 21.18 -19.78 5.76
N ASN A 143 21.84 -18.87 5.07
CA ASN A 143 23.23 -19.07 4.63
C ASN A 143 24.27 -18.67 5.69
N ASN A 144 23.88 -18.29 6.90
CA ASN A 144 24.75 -17.81 7.98
C ASN A 144 25.67 -16.64 7.57
N ILE A 145 25.21 -15.80 6.62
CA ILE A 145 25.96 -14.64 6.11
C ILE A 145 25.41 -13.34 6.73
N LEU A 146 24.27 -13.39 7.41
CA LEU A 146 23.58 -12.22 7.95
C LEU A 146 24.45 -11.49 8.99
N ASP A 147 24.81 -10.25 8.69
CA ASP A 147 25.42 -9.30 9.62
C ASP A 147 24.48 -8.10 9.83
N LEU A 148 23.86 -8.05 11.00
CA LEU A 148 22.90 -7.00 11.36
C LEU A 148 23.54 -5.61 11.41
N ASN A 149 24.84 -5.51 11.77
CA ASN A 149 25.53 -4.22 11.82
C ASN A 149 25.69 -3.59 10.44
N VAL A 150 25.70 -4.41 9.40
CA VAL A 150 25.75 -3.96 8.01
C VAL A 150 24.36 -3.84 7.41
N TYR A 151 23.50 -4.83 7.70
CA TYR A 151 22.16 -4.92 7.13
C TYR A 151 21.29 -3.72 7.51
N LEU A 152 21.23 -3.36 8.81
CA LEU A 152 20.35 -2.29 9.29
C LEU A 152 20.75 -0.90 8.76
N PRO A 153 22.03 -0.47 8.80
CA PRO A 153 22.40 0.80 8.19
C PRO A 153 22.14 0.86 6.68
N SER A 154 22.40 -0.23 5.96
CA SER A 154 22.18 -0.31 4.52
C SER A 154 20.68 -0.23 4.17
N LEU A 155 19.82 -0.80 5.00
CA LEU A 155 18.37 -0.68 4.90
C LEU A 155 17.93 0.78 5.08
N LEU A 156 18.50 1.50 6.06
CA LEU A 156 18.22 2.93 6.24
C LEU A 156 18.65 3.77 5.03
N ILE A 157 19.82 3.49 4.45
CA ILE A 157 20.28 4.17 3.24
C ILE A 157 19.28 3.95 2.10
N GLY A 158 18.80 2.73 1.89
CA GLY A 158 17.81 2.43 0.86
C GLY A 158 16.46 3.12 1.10
N ILE A 159 16.02 3.28 2.36
CA ILE A 159 14.81 4.05 2.70
C ILE A 159 15.00 5.53 2.33
N VAL A 160 16.12 6.13 2.69
CA VAL A 160 16.41 7.54 2.40
C VAL A 160 16.46 7.77 0.89
N VAL A 161 17.23 6.96 0.16
CA VAL A 161 17.33 7.06 -1.30
C VAL A 161 15.96 6.82 -1.96
N GLY A 162 15.23 5.80 -1.53
CA GLY A 162 13.88 5.51 -2.01
C GLY A 162 12.92 6.67 -1.79
N SER A 163 13.02 7.38 -0.67
CA SER A 163 12.21 8.56 -0.36
C SER A 163 12.51 9.73 -1.32
N PHE A 164 13.77 9.97 -1.66
CA PHE A 164 14.14 10.97 -2.66
C PHE A 164 13.61 10.61 -4.04
N VAL A 165 13.78 9.36 -4.46
CA VAL A 165 13.25 8.86 -5.74
C VAL A 165 11.72 8.96 -5.78
N SER A 166 11.05 8.58 -4.69
CA SER A 166 9.60 8.66 -4.55
C SER A 166 9.07 10.09 -4.71
N LYS A 167 9.77 11.07 -4.14
CA LYS A 167 9.44 12.50 -4.30
C LYS A 167 9.51 12.93 -5.75
N GLU A 168 10.53 12.52 -6.49
CA GLU A 168 10.66 12.85 -7.91
C GLU A 168 9.62 12.15 -8.80
N ILE A 169 9.13 10.96 -8.39
CA ILE A 169 8.04 10.23 -9.07
C ILE A 169 6.68 10.91 -8.84
N ALA A 170 6.50 11.56 -7.69
CA ALA A 170 5.25 12.21 -7.33
C ALA A 170 5.02 13.53 -8.07
N HIS A 171 6.10 14.19 -8.49
CA HIS A 171 6.08 15.40 -9.33
C HIS A 171 6.02 15.05 -10.80
#